data_81d83b318588e0751d54fdf03427aa4d
#
_entry.id   81d83b318588e0751d54fdf03427aa4d
#
_cell.length_a   1.000
_cell.length_b   1.000
_cell.length_c   1.000
_cell.angle_alpha   90.00
_cell.angle_beta   90.00
_cell.angle_gamma   90.00
#
_symmetry.space_group_name_H-M   'P 1'
#
loop_
_entity.id
_entity.type
_entity.pdbx_description
1 polymer ?
#
loop_
_entity_poly.entity_id
_entity_poly.type
_entity_poly.pdbx_seq_one_letter_code
_entity_poly.pdbx_strand_id
1 'polypeptide(L)'
;MRTRTNSRRTAPAAVAAAATLTWAPSAWAEAPEPQPGHIEITKKDPGGDLLAGAEFSLLDTLNGTKALTGRTGKDGILRFEGVTPGVWRLKETNSGSPIHDLAPDQDIVVTPGQSAKLTVVDPFKPAEVTVTKKDRDTGKPLAGAVINITPQAGGGKPLTLTTGKDGTATTKIDVSARTGTSYTATEIKAPDGYQLNSTPVKISAKPGEKTTATFTNTKKDQLTNPPTTPTPTAPTTPSGTPTMTSTPTTSTTAPTSAAPQPTETASSTASPAPKGSLAQTGGGSTSWLLAGAGLLISAGGGALLALRRRREASQDGQPNG
;
A
#
# COMPACT_ATOMS: atom_id res chain seq x y z
N MET A 1 35.01 112.39 -64.15
CA MET A 1 34.73 112.08 -62.73
C MET A 1 34.73 110.57 -62.51
N ARG A 2 35.68 110.13 -61.79
CA ARG A 2 35.87 108.63 -61.62
C ARG A 2 35.41 108.23 -60.22
N THR A 3 34.44 107.37 -60.11
CA THR A 3 34.01 106.82 -58.88
C THR A 3 34.68 105.46 -58.71
N ARG A 4 35.41 105.31 -57.59
CA ARG A 4 36.08 104.07 -57.18
C ARG A 4 35.05 103.16 -56.42
N THR A 5 34.84 101.99 -56.92
CA THR A 5 34.04 100.97 -56.22
C THR A 5 34.96 100.13 -55.29
N ASN A 6 34.71 100.18 -53.96
CA ASN A 6 35.41 99.40 -52.99
C ASN A 6 34.70 98.06 -52.82
N SER A 7 35.27 96.98 -53.27
CA SER A 7 34.82 95.66 -53.02
C SER A 7 35.26 95.16 -51.64
N ARG A 8 34.37 95.07 -50.73
CA ARG A 8 34.62 94.36 -49.43
C ARG A 8 34.51 92.92 -49.66
N ARG A 9 35.57 92.15 -49.41
CA ARG A 9 35.59 90.65 -49.33
C ARG A 9 35.00 90.22 -47.97
N THR A 10 33.90 89.61 -47.99
CA THR A 10 33.31 88.88 -46.81
C THR A 10 33.94 87.50 -46.71
N ALA A 11 34.59 87.17 -45.66
CA ALA A 11 35.09 85.85 -45.34
C ALA A 11 33.91 85.01 -44.87
N PRO A 12 33.79 83.71 -45.24
CA PRO A 12 32.75 82.79 -44.71
C PRO A 12 33.15 82.34 -43.29
N ALA A 13 32.26 82.60 -42.32
CA ALA A 13 32.35 82.02 -40.97
C ALA A 13 31.97 80.53 -41.06
N ALA A 14 32.94 79.66 -40.76
CA ALA A 14 32.74 78.26 -40.56
C ALA A 14 32.02 78.06 -39.25
N VAL A 15 30.72 77.66 -39.30
CA VAL A 15 29.96 77.18 -38.10
C VAL A 15 30.40 75.76 -37.85
N ALA A 16 31.18 75.50 -36.85
CA ALA A 16 31.47 74.16 -36.32
C ALA A 16 30.26 73.71 -35.52
N ALA A 17 29.45 72.83 -36.10
CA ALA A 17 28.39 72.10 -35.38
C ALA A 17 29.05 71.05 -34.48
N ALA A 18 29.14 71.30 -33.15
CA ALA A 18 29.52 70.31 -32.16
C ALA A 18 28.33 69.33 -31.96
N ALA A 19 28.41 68.15 -32.55
CA ALA A 19 27.49 67.05 -32.27
C ALA A 19 27.77 66.51 -30.87
N THR A 20 26.97 66.89 -29.87
CA THR A 20 26.96 66.25 -28.55
C THR A 20 26.29 64.88 -28.67
N LEU A 21 27.10 63.80 -28.70
CA LEU A 21 26.59 62.44 -28.50
C LEU A 21 26.08 62.37 -27.05
N THR A 22 24.79 62.49 -26.88
CA THR A 22 24.12 62.13 -25.63
C THR A 22 24.05 60.59 -25.56
N TRP A 23 24.91 60.00 -24.75
CA TRP A 23 24.76 58.63 -24.36
C TRP A 23 23.51 58.55 -23.48
N ALA A 24 22.39 58.12 -24.04
CA ALA A 24 21.22 57.71 -23.26
C ALA A 24 21.62 56.41 -22.52
N PRO A 25 21.50 56.34 -21.20
CA PRO A 25 21.66 55.07 -20.50
C PRO A 25 20.62 54.11 -21.06
N SER A 26 21.09 52.99 -21.62
CA SER A 26 20.21 51.90 -22.00
C SER A 26 19.46 51.47 -20.72
N ALA A 27 18.18 51.84 -20.63
CA ALA A 27 17.31 51.28 -19.59
C ALA A 27 17.33 49.77 -19.79
N TRP A 28 17.99 49.05 -18.93
CA TRP A 28 17.93 47.61 -18.87
C TRP A 28 16.45 47.29 -18.59
N ALA A 29 15.72 46.87 -19.60
CA ALA A 29 14.37 46.36 -19.41
C ALA A 29 14.48 45.18 -18.50
N GLU A 30 14.01 45.34 -17.26
CA GLU A 30 13.92 44.25 -16.30
C GLU A 30 13.10 43.14 -16.98
N ALA A 31 13.66 41.92 -17.01
CA ALA A 31 12.97 40.80 -17.64
C ALA A 31 11.63 40.63 -16.92
N PRO A 32 10.52 40.45 -17.68
CA PRO A 32 9.21 40.26 -17.03
C PRO A 32 9.25 39.10 -16.06
N GLU A 33 8.77 39.35 -14.85
CA GLU A 33 8.68 38.30 -13.83
C GLU A 33 7.86 37.12 -14.35
N PRO A 34 8.31 35.86 -14.11
CA PRO A 34 7.57 34.68 -14.55
C PRO A 34 6.15 34.69 -13.97
N GLN A 35 5.15 34.46 -14.81
CA GLN A 35 3.77 34.37 -14.37
C GLN A 35 3.60 33.29 -13.30
N PRO A 36 2.95 33.57 -12.15
CA PRO A 36 2.73 32.57 -11.12
C PRO A 36 1.86 31.43 -11.65
N GLY A 37 2.08 30.22 -11.16
CA GLY A 37 1.27 29.04 -11.44
C GLY A 37 0.31 28.72 -10.32
N HIS A 38 -0.41 27.59 -10.45
CA HIS A 38 -1.34 27.09 -9.46
C HIS A 38 -1.06 25.61 -9.17
N ILE A 39 -1.43 25.15 -7.98
CA ILE A 39 -1.38 23.72 -7.65
C ILE A 39 -2.77 23.30 -7.14
N GLU A 40 -3.35 22.29 -7.79
CA GLU A 40 -4.60 21.65 -7.34
C GLU A 40 -4.30 20.24 -6.83
N ILE A 41 -4.62 19.99 -5.58
CA ILE A 41 -4.41 18.70 -4.90
C ILE A 41 -5.78 18.07 -4.69
N THR A 42 -5.97 16.85 -5.23
CA THR A 42 -7.11 15.98 -4.89
C THR A 42 -6.65 14.95 -3.88
N LYS A 43 -7.27 14.94 -2.71
CA LYS A 43 -6.96 14.04 -1.61
C LYS A 43 -7.96 12.91 -1.52
N LYS A 44 -7.50 11.67 -1.52
CA LYS A 44 -8.36 10.48 -1.43
C LYS A 44 -7.72 9.33 -0.67
N ASP A 45 -8.51 8.34 -0.29
CA ASP A 45 -8.04 7.05 0.22
C ASP A 45 -7.84 6.02 -0.92
N PRO A 46 -7.31 4.81 -0.63
CA PRO A 46 -7.13 3.75 -1.62
C PRO A 46 -8.46 3.24 -2.21
N GLY A 47 -9.58 3.43 -1.52
CA GLY A 47 -10.93 3.10 -2.01
C GLY A 47 -11.48 4.13 -2.99
N GLY A 48 -10.83 5.31 -3.08
CA GLY A 48 -11.26 6.42 -3.93
C GLY A 48 -12.11 7.46 -3.22
N ASP A 49 -12.42 7.28 -1.93
CA ASP A 49 -13.16 8.24 -1.13
C ASP A 49 -12.34 9.51 -0.91
N LEU A 50 -12.97 10.67 -1.15
CA LEU A 50 -12.34 11.98 -0.98
C LEU A 50 -12.14 12.29 0.51
N LEU A 51 -10.96 12.81 0.87
CA LEU A 51 -10.59 13.11 2.25
C LEU A 51 -10.57 14.62 2.50
N ALA A 52 -11.53 15.07 3.31
CA ALA A 52 -11.60 16.45 3.79
C ALA A 52 -10.70 16.66 5.00
N GLY A 53 -10.20 17.89 5.15
CA GLY A 53 -9.48 18.29 6.35
C GLY A 53 -8.03 17.84 6.43
N ALA A 54 -7.46 17.28 5.35
CA ALA A 54 -6.02 16.99 5.27
C ALA A 54 -5.23 18.29 5.17
N GLU A 55 -4.15 18.40 5.93
CA GLU A 55 -3.32 19.60 6.00
C GLU A 55 -1.99 19.36 5.28
N PHE A 56 -1.61 20.36 4.49
CA PHE A 56 -0.40 20.33 3.67
C PHE A 56 0.46 21.56 3.91
N SER A 57 1.78 21.34 3.83
CA SER A 57 2.80 22.37 3.69
C SER A 57 3.47 22.25 2.34
N LEU A 58 3.48 23.34 1.58
CA LEU A 58 4.21 23.44 0.32
C LEU A 58 5.48 24.23 0.57
N LEU A 59 6.63 23.57 0.49
CA LEU A 59 7.95 24.08 0.84
C LEU A 59 8.73 24.44 -0.41
N ASP A 60 9.30 25.66 -0.46
CA ASP A 60 10.24 26.05 -1.51
C ASP A 60 11.55 25.28 -1.32
N THR A 61 11.87 24.36 -2.23
CA THR A 61 13.07 23.52 -2.14
C THR A 61 14.35 24.26 -2.48
N LEU A 62 14.25 25.39 -3.20
CA LEU A 62 15.42 26.19 -3.61
C LEU A 62 15.85 27.18 -2.54
N ASN A 63 14.88 27.81 -1.85
CA ASN A 63 15.15 28.85 -0.85
C ASN A 63 14.87 28.40 0.59
N GLY A 64 14.24 27.24 0.81
CA GLY A 64 14.09 26.56 2.10
C GLY A 64 13.28 27.27 3.20
N THR A 65 12.85 28.50 2.98
CA THR A 65 12.27 29.35 4.03
C THR A 65 10.79 29.68 3.84
N LYS A 66 10.25 29.52 2.63
CA LYS A 66 8.86 29.89 2.32
C LYS A 66 7.98 28.64 2.31
N ALA A 67 7.08 28.54 3.28
CA ALA A 67 6.06 27.52 3.32
C ALA A 67 4.69 28.15 3.06
N LEU A 68 3.93 27.57 2.12
CA LEU A 68 2.50 27.82 1.99
C LEU A 68 1.78 26.65 2.67
N THR A 69 0.77 26.94 3.48
CA THR A 69 -0.02 25.91 4.15
C THR A 69 -1.45 25.96 3.66
N GLY A 70 -2.10 24.81 3.65
CA GLY A 70 -3.50 24.72 3.27
C GLY A 70 -4.16 23.44 3.76
N ARG A 71 -5.49 23.40 3.64
CA ARG A 71 -6.31 22.28 4.09
C ARG A 71 -7.33 21.91 3.01
N THR A 72 -7.57 20.60 2.82
CA THR A 72 -8.59 20.14 1.87
C THR A 72 -10.00 20.48 2.33
N GLY A 73 -10.81 20.94 1.39
CA GLY A 73 -12.22 21.20 1.58
C GLY A 73 -13.05 19.92 1.75
N LYS A 74 -14.39 20.09 1.87
CA LYS A 74 -15.32 18.94 1.93
C LYS A 74 -15.30 18.08 0.67
N ASP A 75 -14.87 18.66 -0.44
CA ASP A 75 -14.67 18.03 -1.74
C ASP A 75 -13.32 17.31 -1.87
N GLY A 76 -12.53 17.25 -0.80
CA GLY A 76 -11.18 16.66 -0.81
C GLY A 76 -10.17 17.44 -1.65
N ILE A 77 -10.46 18.68 -2.02
CA ILE A 77 -9.59 19.49 -2.88
C ILE A 77 -8.94 20.62 -2.08
N LEU A 78 -7.65 20.83 -2.35
CA LEU A 78 -6.87 21.99 -1.89
C LEU A 78 -6.27 22.69 -3.11
N ARG A 79 -6.33 24.03 -3.14
CA ARG A 79 -5.69 24.85 -4.17
C ARG A 79 -4.70 25.81 -3.53
N PHE A 80 -3.51 25.89 -4.12
CA PHE A 80 -2.54 26.93 -3.90
C PHE A 80 -2.49 27.83 -5.13
N GLU A 81 -2.84 29.09 -4.93
CA GLU A 81 -2.86 30.09 -5.98
C GLU A 81 -1.61 30.96 -5.91
N GLY A 82 -1.19 31.51 -7.05
CA GLY A 82 -0.07 32.46 -7.08
C GLY A 82 1.30 31.86 -6.68
N VAL A 83 1.49 30.56 -6.98
CA VAL A 83 2.75 29.87 -6.65
C VAL A 83 3.82 30.25 -7.65
N THR A 84 4.98 30.71 -7.17
CA THR A 84 6.12 31.03 -8.04
C THR A 84 6.59 29.78 -8.79
N PRO A 85 6.94 29.91 -10.08
CA PRO A 85 7.50 28.80 -10.84
C PRO A 85 8.76 28.23 -10.20
N GLY A 86 8.89 26.91 -10.22
CA GLY A 86 10.01 26.21 -9.59
C GLY A 86 9.66 24.81 -9.09
N VAL A 87 10.56 24.21 -8.32
CA VAL A 87 10.36 22.92 -7.68
C VAL A 87 9.95 23.14 -6.22
N TRP A 88 8.80 22.58 -5.87
CA TRP A 88 8.23 22.68 -4.54
C TRP A 88 8.09 21.28 -3.94
N ARG A 89 8.31 21.17 -2.64
CA ARG A 89 8.04 19.94 -1.89
C ARG A 89 6.70 20.04 -1.19
N LEU A 90 5.79 19.17 -1.56
CA LEU A 90 4.52 18.97 -0.86
C LEU A 90 4.73 17.98 0.28
N LYS A 91 4.43 18.43 1.49
CA LYS A 91 4.44 17.61 2.70
C LYS A 91 3.07 17.60 3.32
N GLU A 92 2.53 16.43 3.55
CA GLU A 92 1.32 16.28 4.35
C GLU A 92 1.69 16.30 5.83
N THR A 93 0.97 17.11 6.61
CA THR A 93 1.18 17.26 8.06
C THR A 93 0.07 16.64 8.88
N ASN A 94 -1.11 16.48 8.28
CA ASN A 94 -2.28 15.85 8.91
C ASN A 94 -3.14 15.23 7.82
N SER A 95 -3.53 13.97 7.97
CA SER A 95 -4.41 13.27 7.01
C SER A 95 -5.86 13.72 7.07
N GLY A 96 -6.26 14.47 8.12
CA GLY A 96 -7.66 14.82 8.38
C GLY A 96 -8.52 13.64 8.85
N SER A 97 -7.93 12.45 9.04
CA SER A 97 -8.64 11.20 9.33
C SER A 97 -7.88 10.34 10.35
N PRO A 98 -8.56 9.81 11.39
CA PRO A 98 -7.91 8.97 12.40
C PRO A 98 -7.49 7.59 11.88
N ILE A 99 -8.05 7.14 10.75
CA ILE A 99 -7.84 5.79 10.20
C ILE A 99 -6.83 5.75 9.05
N HIS A 100 -6.23 6.88 8.69
CA HIS A 100 -5.23 6.96 7.60
C HIS A 100 -3.87 7.39 8.15
N ASP A 101 -2.80 6.87 7.56
CA ASP A 101 -1.46 7.38 7.69
C ASP A 101 -1.21 8.49 6.66
N LEU A 102 -0.16 9.28 6.87
CA LEU A 102 0.22 10.36 5.96
C LEU A 102 0.79 9.79 4.66
N ALA A 103 0.48 10.45 3.55
CA ALA A 103 1.18 10.18 2.30
C ALA A 103 2.65 10.62 2.38
N PRO A 104 3.56 9.97 1.62
CA PRO A 104 4.94 10.40 1.53
C PRO A 104 5.07 11.77 0.87
N ASP A 105 6.13 12.51 1.23
CA ASP A 105 6.47 13.78 0.61
C ASP A 105 6.66 13.63 -0.91
N GLN A 106 6.23 14.64 -1.68
CA GLN A 106 6.30 14.66 -3.14
C GLN A 106 6.85 15.98 -3.65
N ASP A 107 7.66 15.93 -4.71
CA ASP A 107 8.14 17.13 -5.39
C ASP A 107 7.20 17.47 -6.55
N ILE A 108 6.86 18.77 -6.68
CA ILE A 108 5.95 19.31 -7.68
C ILE A 108 6.69 20.37 -8.47
N VAL A 109 6.66 20.29 -9.79
CA VAL A 109 7.19 21.32 -10.68
C VAL A 109 6.05 22.27 -11.05
N VAL A 110 6.19 23.55 -10.67
CA VAL A 110 5.25 24.61 -11.06
C VAL A 110 5.80 25.33 -12.27
N THR A 111 5.05 25.27 -13.37
CA THR A 111 5.37 25.93 -14.65
C THR A 111 4.68 27.30 -14.70
N PRO A 112 5.31 28.33 -15.27
CA PRO A 112 4.72 29.67 -15.40
C PRO A 112 3.33 29.64 -16.03
N GLY A 113 2.34 30.26 -15.37
CA GLY A 113 0.97 30.40 -15.85
C GLY A 113 0.16 29.09 -15.96
N GLN A 114 0.71 27.96 -15.48
CA GLN A 114 0.06 26.66 -15.59
C GLN A 114 -0.48 26.17 -14.26
N SER A 115 -1.46 25.27 -14.32
CA SER A 115 -2.00 24.57 -13.16
C SER A 115 -1.42 23.14 -13.08
N ALA A 116 -0.67 22.85 -12.01
CA ALA A 116 -0.23 21.51 -11.69
C ALA A 116 -1.32 20.77 -10.91
N LYS A 117 -1.78 19.61 -11.40
CA LYS A 117 -2.78 18.78 -10.75
C LYS A 117 -2.14 17.52 -10.16
N LEU A 118 -2.43 17.24 -8.92
CA LEU A 118 -1.85 16.13 -8.18
C LEU A 118 -2.96 15.36 -7.43
N THR A 119 -2.87 14.04 -7.45
CA THR A 119 -3.68 13.19 -6.54
C THR A 119 -2.78 12.64 -5.45
N VAL A 120 -3.14 12.90 -4.20
CA VAL A 120 -2.47 12.36 -3.00
C VAL A 120 -3.36 11.30 -2.38
N VAL A 121 -2.82 10.10 -2.19
CA VAL A 121 -3.55 8.96 -1.65
C VAL A 121 -2.97 8.59 -0.29
N ASP A 122 -3.81 8.65 0.77
CA ASP A 122 -3.41 8.19 2.09
C ASP A 122 -3.66 6.71 2.26
N PRO A 123 -2.67 5.94 2.68
CA PRO A 123 -2.88 4.55 3.03
C PRO A 123 -3.71 4.44 4.31
N PHE A 124 -4.50 3.37 4.43
CA PHE A 124 -5.11 3.04 5.70
C PHE A 124 -4.03 2.68 6.73
N LYS A 125 -4.24 3.05 7.99
CA LYS A 125 -3.38 2.60 9.08
C LYS A 125 -3.39 1.08 9.17
N PRO A 126 -2.24 0.41 9.31
CA PRO A 126 -2.19 -1.02 9.50
C PRO A 126 -2.91 -1.42 10.81
N ALA A 127 -3.51 -2.60 10.81
CA ALA A 127 -4.06 -3.20 12.01
C ALA A 127 -2.97 -3.96 12.77
N GLU A 128 -3.04 -3.97 14.10
CA GLU A 128 -2.18 -4.79 14.95
C GLU A 128 -2.87 -6.11 15.26
N VAL A 129 -2.24 -7.24 14.89
CA VAL A 129 -2.74 -8.59 15.16
C VAL A 129 -1.89 -9.24 16.23
N THR A 130 -2.52 -9.68 17.32
CA THR A 130 -1.90 -10.51 18.34
C THR A 130 -2.41 -11.94 18.21
N VAL A 131 -1.52 -12.88 17.91
CA VAL A 131 -1.80 -14.31 18.02
C VAL A 131 -1.58 -14.74 19.46
N THR A 132 -2.54 -15.48 20.05
CA THR A 132 -2.41 -16.08 21.37
C THR A 132 -2.51 -17.58 21.24
N LYS A 133 -1.53 -18.30 21.79
CA LYS A 133 -1.44 -19.76 21.76
C LYS A 133 -1.56 -20.33 23.16
N LYS A 134 -2.49 -21.27 23.37
CA LYS A 134 -2.78 -21.86 24.68
C LYS A 134 -2.92 -23.38 24.61
N ASP A 135 -2.58 -24.04 25.69
CA ASP A 135 -2.97 -25.42 25.95
C ASP A 135 -4.49 -25.47 26.10
N ARG A 136 -5.14 -26.42 25.43
CA ARG A 136 -6.61 -26.54 25.41
C ARG A 136 -7.20 -26.83 26.78
N ASP A 137 -6.54 -27.66 27.55
CA ASP A 137 -7.09 -28.19 28.80
C ASP A 137 -6.71 -27.33 30.03
N THR A 138 -5.50 -26.79 30.02
CA THR A 138 -4.97 -26.04 31.17
C THR A 138 -5.03 -24.52 30.98
N GLY A 139 -5.23 -24.05 29.73
CA GLY A 139 -5.20 -22.62 29.37
C GLY A 139 -3.79 -22.01 29.45
N LYS A 140 -2.74 -22.77 29.76
CA LYS A 140 -1.37 -22.27 29.85
C LYS A 140 -0.86 -21.76 28.48
N PRO A 141 -0.07 -20.68 28.47
CA PRO A 141 0.54 -20.19 27.26
C PRO A 141 1.52 -21.18 26.64
N LEU A 142 1.59 -21.25 25.32
CA LEU A 142 2.44 -22.15 24.57
C LEU A 142 3.38 -21.39 23.63
N ALA A 143 4.69 -21.61 23.82
CA ALA A 143 5.74 -21.07 22.97
C ALA A 143 6.04 -21.98 21.78
N GLY A 144 6.58 -21.41 20.70
CA GLY A 144 7.13 -22.15 19.55
C GLY A 144 6.10 -22.61 18.52
N ALA A 145 4.83 -22.23 18.64
CA ALA A 145 3.86 -22.41 17.57
C ALA A 145 4.18 -21.49 16.41
N VAL A 146 4.10 -21.99 15.17
CA VAL A 146 4.30 -21.19 13.97
C VAL A 146 2.96 -21.02 13.27
N ILE A 147 2.54 -19.77 13.12
CA ILE A 147 1.26 -19.38 12.53
C ILE A 147 1.52 -18.62 11.22
N ASN A 148 0.87 -19.02 10.14
CA ASN A 148 0.87 -18.34 8.87
C ASN A 148 -0.40 -17.50 8.72
N ILE A 149 -0.26 -16.21 8.43
CA ILE A 149 -1.38 -15.27 8.21
C ILE A 149 -1.39 -14.90 6.73
N THR A 150 -2.50 -15.20 6.05
CA THR A 150 -2.65 -14.97 4.60
C THR A 150 -3.86 -14.08 4.35
N PRO A 151 -3.74 -13.02 3.50
CA PRO A 151 -4.87 -12.22 3.08
C PRO A 151 -5.84 -13.06 2.24
N GLN A 152 -7.16 -12.89 2.44
CA GLN A 152 -8.19 -13.62 1.69
C GLN A 152 -8.45 -13.03 0.29
N ALA A 153 -8.33 -11.73 0.13
CA ALA A 153 -8.48 -11.04 -1.15
C ALA A 153 -7.10 -10.59 -1.65
N GLY A 154 -6.72 -11.10 -2.79
CA GLY A 154 -5.57 -10.84 -3.66
C GLY A 154 -4.38 -10.01 -3.16
N GLY A 155 -3.18 -10.50 -3.40
CA GLY A 155 -1.97 -9.69 -3.57
C GLY A 155 -1.10 -9.41 -2.34
N GLY A 156 -1.52 -9.71 -1.12
CA GLY A 156 -0.66 -9.56 0.06
C GLY A 156 0.28 -10.75 0.26
N LYS A 157 1.47 -10.50 0.78
CA LYS A 157 2.41 -11.58 1.13
C LYS A 157 1.96 -12.27 2.41
N PRO A 158 2.02 -13.62 2.48
CA PRO A 158 1.84 -14.34 3.74
C PRO A 158 2.86 -13.88 4.79
N LEU A 159 2.41 -13.76 6.03
CA LEU A 159 3.24 -13.44 7.18
C LEU A 159 3.33 -14.65 8.10
N THR A 160 4.52 -14.96 8.59
CA THR A 160 4.75 -16.07 9.51
C THR A 160 5.15 -15.53 10.87
N LEU A 161 4.46 -15.98 11.92
CA LEU A 161 4.70 -15.61 13.32
C LEU A 161 5.06 -16.84 14.14
N THR A 162 5.96 -16.67 15.10
CA THR A 162 6.28 -17.70 16.09
C THR A 162 5.93 -17.20 17.48
N THR A 163 5.16 -17.98 18.27
CA THR A 163 4.75 -17.57 19.61
C THR A 163 5.92 -17.61 20.60
N GLY A 164 6.04 -16.56 21.40
CA GLY A 164 7.03 -16.41 22.46
C GLY A 164 6.70 -17.23 23.71
N LYS A 165 7.51 -17.09 24.78
CA LYS A 165 7.33 -17.78 26.06
C LYS A 165 6.00 -17.48 26.74
N ASP A 166 5.45 -16.32 26.48
CA ASP A 166 4.13 -15.85 26.94
C ASP A 166 2.97 -16.38 26.10
N GLY A 167 3.27 -17.24 25.10
CA GLY A 167 2.29 -17.78 24.17
C GLY A 167 1.76 -16.75 23.17
N THR A 168 2.40 -15.59 23.01
CA THR A 168 1.92 -14.54 22.10
C THR A 168 2.91 -14.26 20.96
N ALA A 169 2.38 -13.73 19.86
CA ALA A 169 3.14 -13.11 18.78
C ALA A 169 2.32 -11.97 18.19
N THR A 170 2.92 -10.80 18.00
CA THR A 170 2.24 -9.61 17.50
C THR A 170 2.90 -9.12 16.23
N THR A 171 2.08 -8.65 15.27
CA THR A 171 2.54 -8.03 14.03
C THR A 171 1.54 -6.98 13.55
N LYS A 172 1.99 -6.12 12.64
CA LYS A 172 1.10 -5.24 11.88
C LYS A 172 0.77 -5.89 10.55
N ILE A 173 -0.47 -5.77 10.13
CA ILE A 173 -0.97 -6.25 8.83
C ILE A 173 -1.64 -5.11 8.08
N ASP A 174 -1.49 -5.11 6.75
CA ASP A 174 -2.01 -4.06 5.90
C ASP A 174 -3.54 -4.08 5.86
N VAL A 175 -4.14 -2.91 5.71
CA VAL A 175 -5.58 -2.77 5.52
C VAL A 175 -5.82 -2.07 4.20
N SER A 176 -6.62 -2.70 3.33
CA SER A 176 -6.90 -2.22 1.98
C SER A 176 -8.26 -1.56 1.81
N ALA A 177 -9.13 -1.63 2.82
CA ALA A 177 -10.46 -1.05 2.77
C ALA A 177 -10.87 -0.45 4.13
N ARG A 178 -11.68 0.61 4.10
CA ARG A 178 -12.24 1.28 5.27
C ARG A 178 -13.00 0.32 6.20
N THR A 179 -13.73 -0.62 5.63
CA THR A 179 -14.48 -1.65 6.36
C THR A 179 -13.62 -2.76 6.94
N GLY A 180 -12.33 -2.79 6.56
CA GLY A 180 -11.36 -3.79 6.97
C GLY A 180 -10.96 -4.74 5.85
N THR A 181 -9.91 -5.51 6.12
CA THR A 181 -9.37 -6.56 5.26
C THR A 181 -9.46 -7.90 5.97
N SER A 182 -9.94 -8.92 5.25
CA SER A 182 -10.05 -10.27 5.81
C SER A 182 -8.76 -11.07 5.59
N TYR A 183 -8.32 -11.73 6.66
CA TYR A 183 -7.17 -12.63 6.68
C TYR A 183 -7.56 -14.00 7.22
N THR A 184 -6.77 -15.01 6.86
CA THR A 184 -6.83 -16.34 7.44
C THR A 184 -5.53 -16.64 8.14
N ALA A 185 -5.59 -16.99 9.42
CA ALA A 185 -4.45 -17.44 10.19
C ALA A 185 -4.54 -18.96 10.38
N THR A 186 -3.44 -19.69 10.09
CA THR A 186 -3.39 -21.15 10.17
C THR A 186 -2.11 -21.56 10.87
N GLU A 187 -2.21 -22.49 11.82
CA GLU A 187 -1.04 -23.09 12.45
C GLU A 187 -0.37 -24.04 11.46
N ILE A 188 0.92 -23.82 11.18
CA ILE A 188 1.74 -24.65 10.29
C ILE A 188 2.76 -25.50 11.05
N LYS A 189 3.03 -25.15 12.31
CA LYS A 189 3.85 -25.95 13.24
C LYS A 189 3.31 -25.80 14.65
N ALA A 190 3.02 -26.93 15.31
CA ALA A 190 2.61 -26.95 16.71
C ALA A 190 3.82 -26.76 17.65
N PRO A 191 3.59 -26.31 18.91
CA PRO A 191 4.57 -26.38 19.98
C PRO A 191 5.04 -27.84 20.21
N ASP A 192 6.26 -27.99 20.73
CA ASP A 192 6.80 -29.32 21.03
C ASP A 192 5.93 -30.04 22.08
N GLY A 193 5.63 -31.33 21.81
CA GLY A 193 4.74 -32.15 22.66
C GLY A 193 3.24 -31.94 22.39
N TYR A 194 2.85 -31.09 21.43
CA TYR A 194 1.47 -30.82 21.09
C TYR A 194 1.11 -31.30 19.67
N GLN A 195 -0.16 -31.57 19.46
CA GLN A 195 -0.68 -31.91 18.14
C GLN A 195 -0.91 -30.64 17.32
N LEU A 196 -0.64 -30.73 16.01
CA LEU A 196 -0.93 -29.65 15.08
C LEU A 196 -2.46 -29.46 14.97
N ASN A 197 -2.92 -28.22 15.13
CA ASN A 197 -4.28 -27.83 14.85
C ASN A 197 -4.29 -26.84 13.65
N SER A 198 -4.43 -27.37 12.46
CA SER A 198 -4.44 -26.58 11.23
C SER A 198 -5.80 -25.93 10.91
N THR A 199 -6.75 -25.94 11.85
CA THR A 199 -8.05 -25.26 11.68
C THR A 199 -7.83 -23.76 11.47
N PRO A 200 -8.27 -23.18 10.35
CA PRO A 200 -8.06 -21.78 10.07
C PRO A 200 -8.89 -20.87 10.98
N VAL A 201 -8.28 -19.78 11.44
CA VAL A 201 -8.93 -18.71 12.20
C VAL A 201 -9.06 -17.48 11.29
N LYS A 202 -10.28 -16.97 11.13
CA LYS A 202 -10.54 -15.76 10.36
C LYS A 202 -10.19 -14.52 11.20
N ILE A 203 -9.50 -13.57 10.60
CA ILE A 203 -9.16 -12.28 11.19
C ILE A 203 -9.77 -11.18 10.32
N SER A 204 -10.52 -10.28 10.93
CA SER A 204 -10.96 -9.03 10.30
C SER A 204 -10.10 -7.90 10.82
N ALA A 205 -9.25 -7.35 9.96
CA ALA A 205 -8.33 -6.28 10.28
C ALA A 205 -8.92 -4.94 9.83
N LYS A 206 -9.27 -4.08 10.78
CA LYS A 206 -9.75 -2.72 10.48
C LYS A 206 -8.64 -1.68 10.66
N PRO A 207 -8.70 -0.55 9.95
CA PRO A 207 -7.65 0.45 9.99
C PRO A 207 -7.36 0.97 11.41
N GLY A 208 -6.11 0.81 11.86
CA GLY A 208 -5.63 1.28 13.16
C GLY A 208 -6.14 0.51 14.38
N GLU A 209 -6.94 -0.54 14.19
CA GLU A 209 -7.47 -1.35 15.29
C GLU A 209 -6.52 -2.48 15.70
N LYS A 210 -6.72 -2.98 16.94
CA LYS A 210 -6.05 -4.18 17.45
C LYS A 210 -7.02 -5.35 17.42
N THR A 211 -6.55 -6.51 17.00
CA THR A 211 -7.34 -7.73 16.97
C THR A 211 -6.53 -8.91 17.50
N THR A 212 -7.20 -9.92 18.05
CA THR A 212 -6.55 -11.11 18.63
C THR A 212 -7.09 -12.38 17.95
N ALA A 213 -6.17 -13.27 17.56
CA ALA A 213 -6.49 -14.60 17.06
C ALA A 213 -6.01 -15.64 18.07
N THR A 214 -6.92 -16.44 18.64
CA THR A 214 -6.60 -17.44 19.65
C THR A 214 -6.55 -18.84 19.03
N PHE A 215 -5.48 -19.56 19.32
CA PHE A 215 -5.26 -20.95 18.92
C PHE A 215 -5.04 -21.82 20.17
N THR A 216 -5.59 -23.04 20.12
CA THR A 216 -5.40 -24.02 21.19
C THR A 216 -4.85 -25.31 20.63
N ASN A 217 -3.96 -26.00 21.38
CA ASN A 217 -3.49 -27.34 21.02
C ASN A 217 -3.71 -28.30 22.17
N THR A 218 -3.88 -29.59 21.83
CA THR A 218 -3.98 -30.72 22.77
C THR A 218 -2.63 -31.41 22.83
N LYS A 219 -2.21 -31.87 24.00
CA LYS A 219 -1.00 -32.67 24.20
C LYS A 219 -1.08 -33.99 23.43
N LYS A 220 0.02 -34.47 22.90
CA LYS A 220 0.10 -35.73 22.15
C LYS A 220 -0.30 -36.96 23.01
N ASP A 221 0.01 -36.93 24.25
CA ASP A 221 -0.16 -38.10 25.16
C ASP A 221 -1.63 -38.35 25.58
N GLN A 222 -2.52 -37.39 25.38
CA GLN A 222 -3.94 -37.51 25.72
C GLN A 222 -4.78 -38.35 24.72
N LEU A 223 -4.20 -38.74 23.59
CA LEU A 223 -4.92 -39.51 22.55
C LEU A 223 -4.58 -41.01 22.55
N THR A 224 -3.66 -41.48 23.42
CA THR A 224 -3.19 -42.85 23.42
C THR A 224 -3.89 -43.78 24.45
N ASN A 225 -4.81 -43.24 25.25
CA ASN A 225 -5.67 -44.08 26.09
C ASN A 225 -7.08 -44.14 25.48
N PRO A 226 -7.42 -45.14 24.62
CA PRO A 226 -8.80 -45.52 24.46
C PRO A 226 -9.34 -45.91 25.87
N PRO A 227 -10.62 -45.60 26.20
CA PRO A 227 -11.20 -46.03 27.46
C PRO A 227 -10.97 -47.53 27.57
N THR A 228 -10.26 -47.95 28.60
CA THR A 228 -10.08 -49.35 28.94
C THR A 228 -11.48 -49.88 29.22
N THR A 229 -12.06 -50.56 28.23
CA THR A 229 -13.26 -51.38 28.42
C THR A 229 -12.88 -52.36 29.52
N PRO A 230 -13.61 -52.44 30.65
CA PRO A 230 -13.33 -53.43 31.67
C PRO A 230 -13.39 -54.80 31.01
N THR A 231 -12.30 -55.55 31.08
CA THR A 231 -12.24 -56.93 30.61
C THR A 231 -13.35 -57.70 31.32
N PRO A 232 -14.28 -58.36 30.61
CA PRO A 232 -15.27 -59.17 31.27
C PRO A 232 -14.57 -60.31 31.99
N THR A 233 -14.72 -60.35 33.30
CA THR A 233 -14.31 -61.51 34.13
C THR A 233 -15.00 -62.73 33.61
N ALA A 234 -14.26 -63.69 33.09
CA ALA A 234 -14.80 -64.97 32.61
C ALA A 234 -15.59 -65.70 33.71
N PRO A 235 -16.82 -66.19 33.43
CA PRO A 235 -17.53 -67.01 34.36
C PRO A 235 -16.86 -68.38 34.45
N THR A 236 -16.58 -68.84 35.68
CA THR A 236 -16.14 -70.18 35.98
C THR A 236 -17.19 -71.22 35.56
N THR A 237 -16.80 -72.13 34.70
CA THR A 237 -17.59 -73.27 34.19
C THR A 237 -17.83 -74.30 35.27
N PRO A 238 -19.04 -74.81 35.49
CA PRO A 238 -19.23 -76.13 36.05
C PRO A 238 -19.31 -77.17 34.91
N SER A 239 -18.55 -78.22 35.09
CA SER A 239 -18.46 -79.43 34.26
C SER A 239 -19.75 -80.20 34.27
N GLY A 240 -20.24 -80.61 33.12
CA GLY A 240 -21.35 -81.52 32.96
C GLY A 240 -21.46 -82.00 31.53
N THR A 241 -21.12 -83.27 31.30
CA THR A 241 -21.06 -84.06 30.05
C THR A 241 -22.41 -84.55 29.61
N PRO A 242 -22.56 -85.17 28.45
CA PRO A 242 -23.34 -84.68 27.30
C PRO A 242 -24.58 -85.51 26.99
N THR A 243 -25.48 -85.08 26.10
CA THR A 243 -26.36 -85.97 25.34
C THR A 243 -26.65 -85.38 23.98
N MET A 244 -26.34 -86.21 23.00
CA MET A 244 -26.66 -86.04 21.58
C MET A 244 -28.16 -86.08 21.32
N THR A 245 -28.68 -85.30 20.43
CA THR A 245 -29.75 -85.68 19.52
C THR A 245 -29.78 -84.76 18.31
N SER A 246 -29.86 -85.45 17.17
CA SER A 246 -29.80 -85.10 15.77
C SER A 246 -30.84 -84.16 15.23
N THR A 247 -30.42 -83.34 14.30
CA THR A 247 -30.98 -82.93 12.95
C THR A 247 -32.49 -83.14 12.65
N PRO A 248 -33.17 -82.44 11.63
CA PRO A 248 -32.62 -81.82 10.43
C PRO A 248 -33.32 -80.52 9.92
N THR A 249 -32.60 -79.81 9.03
CA THR A 249 -33.04 -79.27 7.72
C THR A 249 -34.31 -78.41 7.61
N THR A 250 -34.12 -77.19 7.13
CA THR A 250 -34.66 -76.81 5.78
C THR A 250 -34.16 -75.39 5.38
N SER A 251 -33.78 -75.33 4.13
CA SER A 251 -33.56 -74.22 3.25
C SER A 251 -34.71 -73.22 3.20
N THR A 252 -34.47 -71.96 3.01
CA THR A 252 -35.21 -71.19 1.96
C THR A 252 -34.66 -69.80 1.81
N THR A 253 -34.10 -69.56 0.62
CA THR A 253 -34.18 -68.41 -0.30
C THR A 253 -34.05 -66.99 0.24
N ALA A 254 -33.04 -66.31 -0.28
CA ALA A 254 -32.98 -64.86 -0.48
C ALA A 254 -34.12 -64.37 -1.39
N PRO A 255 -34.44 -63.08 -1.29
CA PRO A 255 -34.54 -62.28 -2.49
C PRO A 255 -33.70 -61.04 -2.47
N THR A 256 -33.00 -60.90 -3.55
CA THR A 256 -32.42 -59.68 -4.17
C THR A 256 -33.44 -58.56 -4.18
N SER A 257 -33.07 -57.37 -3.75
CA SER A 257 -33.79 -56.17 -4.18
C SER A 257 -32.81 -55.07 -4.52
N ALA A 258 -32.99 -54.63 -5.73
CA ALA A 258 -32.23 -53.69 -6.48
C ALA A 258 -32.29 -52.26 -5.91
N ALA A 259 -31.20 -51.54 -6.10
CA ALA A 259 -31.12 -50.08 -5.96
C ALA A 259 -31.95 -49.35 -7.03
N PRO A 260 -32.59 -48.24 -6.73
CA PRO A 260 -33.09 -47.35 -7.77
C PRO A 260 -32.01 -46.30 -8.13
N GLN A 261 -31.74 -46.24 -9.41
CA GLN A 261 -30.98 -45.23 -10.12
C GLN A 261 -31.82 -43.95 -10.24
N PRO A 262 -31.27 -42.75 -10.03
CA PRO A 262 -32.02 -41.52 -10.29
C PRO A 262 -32.03 -41.21 -11.78
N THR A 263 -33.25 -40.98 -12.25
CA THR A 263 -33.61 -40.55 -13.59
C THR A 263 -33.20 -39.09 -13.81
N GLU A 264 -32.45 -38.86 -14.87
CA GLU A 264 -32.23 -37.52 -15.42
C GLU A 264 -33.53 -37.00 -16.02
N THR A 265 -33.94 -35.81 -15.60
CA THR A 265 -34.93 -35.01 -16.33
C THR A 265 -34.26 -33.71 -16.77
N ALA A 266 -33.92 -33.69 -18.03
CA ALA A 266 -33.55 -32.49 -18.75
C ALA A 266 -34.76 -31.57 -18.87
N SER A 267 -34.62 -30.32 -18.44
CA SER A 267 -35.50 -29.23 -18.86
C SER A 267 -34.66 -28.06 -19.29
N SER A 268 -34.54 -27.94 -20.59
CA SER A 268 -34.00 -26.79 -21.30
C SER A 268 -35.01 -25.65 -21.26
N THR A 269 -34.59 -24.50 -20.74
CA THR A 269 -35.26 -23.24 -21.10
C THR A 269 -34.17 -22.23 -21.44
N ALA A 270 -33.94 -22.06 -22.71
CA ALA A 270 -33.13 -21.03 -23.31
C ALA A 270 -33.84 -19.69 -23.16
N SER A 271 -33.14 -18.71 -22.59
CA SER A 271 -33.53 -17.29 -22.68
C SER A 271 -32.59 -16.59 -23.67
N PRO A 272 -33.13 -15.75 -24.56
CA PRO A 272 -32.37 -15.23 -25.70
C PRO A 272 -31.42 -14.09 -25.29
N ALA A 273 -30.23 -14.12 -25.87
CA ALA A 273 -29.26 -13.04 -25.84
C ALA A 273 -29.74 -11.82 -26.64
N PRO A 274 -29.53 -10.59 -26.18
CA PRO A 274 -29.66 -9.41 -27.01
C PRO A 274 -28.41 -9.29 -27.91
N LYS A 275 -28.65 -9.37 -29.21
CA LYS A 275 -27.74 -8.93 -30.26
C LYS A 275 -27.67 -7.40 -30.26
N GLY A 276 -26.54 -6.87 -29.92
CA GLY A 276 -26.20 -5.47 -30.10
C GLY A 276 -24.76 -5.36 -30.62
N SER A 277 -24.62 -5.48 -31.94
CA SER A 277 -23.40 -5.11 -32.64
C SER A 277 -23.23 -3.60 -32.56
N LEU A 278 -22.17 -3.12 -31.93
CA LEU A 278 -21.66 -1.77 -32.15
C LEU A 278 -20.21 -1.83 -32.61
N ALA A 279 -20.00 -1.14 -33.65
CA ALA A 279 -18.83 -1.05 -34.50
C ALA A 279 -17.52 -0.84 -33.74
N GLN A 280 -16.57 -1.69 -34.09
CA GLN A 280 -15.15 -1.50 -33.85
C GLN A 280 -14.62 -0.44 -34.83
N THR A 281 -14.30 0.74 -34.32
CA THR A 281 -13.49 1.71 -35.06
C THR A 281 -12.27 2.07 -34.20
N GLY A 282 -11.12 1.70 -34.71
CA GLY A 282 -9.87 2.43 -34.60
C GLY A 282 -9.10 2.27 -33.29
N GLY A 283 -8.19 1.40 -33.27
CA GLY A 283 -6.76 1.55 -33.40
C GLY A 283 -6.08 2.44 -32.38
N GLY A 284 -5.11 1.90 -31.68
CA GLY A 284 -4.04 2.71 -31.10
C GLY A 284 -3.74 2.44 -29.64
N SER A 285 -2.97 1.39 -29.41
CA SER A 285 -1.85 1.34 -28.47
C SER A 285 -1.65 2.55 -27.54
N THR A 286 -2.08 2.42 -26.30
CA THR A 286 -1.60 3.25 -25.19
C THR A 286 -1.44 2.50 -23.88
N SER A 287 -1.14 1.21 -23.93
CA SER A 287 -0.98 0.39 -22.70
C SER A 287 0.43 0.35 -22.13
N TRP A 288 1.39 1.11 -22.65
CA TRP A 288 2.78 1.05 -22.15
C TRP A 288 3.32 2.37 -21.59
N LEU A 289 2.48 3.42 -21.49
CA LEU A 289 2.88 4.69 -20.86
C LEU A 289 2.76 4.71 -19.33
N LEU A 290 2.22 3.67 -18.68
CA LEU A 290 2.16 3.57 -17.21
C LEU A 290 3.35 2.86 -16.57
N ALA A 291 4.27 2.29 -17.37
CA ALA A 291 5.47 1.63 -16.85
C ALA A 291 6.72 2.54 -16.80
N GLY A 292 6.63 3.77 -17.33
CA GLY A 292 7.79 4.65 -17.47
C GLY A 292 8.05 5.64 -16.33
N ALA A 293 7.11 5.83 -15.39
CA ALA A 293 7.26 6.82 -14.33
C ALA A 293 7.95 6.30 -13.05
N GLY A 294 8.22 5.00 -12.97
CA GLY A 294 8.79 4.37 -11.75
C GLY A 294 10.32 4.25 -11.71
N LEU A 295 11.05 4.61 -12.75
CA LEU A 295 12.46 4.24 -12.92
C LEU A 295 13.46 5.42 -12.85
N LEU A 296 13.04 6.64 -12.55
CA LEU A 296 13.94 7.80 -12.44
C LEU A 296 14.29 8.21 -11.00
N ILE A 297 13.79 7.51 -9.97
CA ILE A 297 14.08 7.88 -8.55
C ILE A 297 15.27 7.11 -7.97
N SER A 298 15.81 6.07 -8.63
CA SER A 298 16.91 5.27 -8.06
C SER A 298 18.33 5.75 -8.40
N ALA A 299 18.51 6.76 -9.27
CA ALA A 299 19.83 7.23 -9.66
C ALA A 299 20.38 8.42 -8.83
N GLY A 300 19.56 9.09 -8.02
CA GLY A 300 19.97 10.26 -7.23
C GLY A 300 20.59 9.97 -5.86
N GLY A 301 20.33 8.81 -5.27
CA GLY A 301 20.76 8.48 -3.90
C GLY A 301 22.20 7.99 -3.76
N GLY A 302 22.81 7.49 -4.82
CA GLY A 302 24.14 6.89 -4.78
C GLY A 302 25.31 7.91 -4.76
N ALA A 303 25.12 9.08 -5.33
CA ALA A 303 26.19 10.06 -5.47
C ALA A 303 26.48 10.85 -4.17
N LEU A 304 25.48 11.04 -3.32
CA LEU A 304 25.66 11.77 -2.04
C LEU A 304 26.35 10.94 -0.96
N LEU A 305 26.18 9.63 -0.97
CA LEU A 305 26.88 8.73 -0.02
C LEU A 305 28.38 8.56 -0.36
N ALA A 306 28.75 8.62 -1.65
CA ALA A 306 30.15 8.55 -2.05
C ALA A 306 30.95 9.81 -1.69
N LEU A 307 30.33 10.99 -1.71
CA LEU A 307 30.98 12.24 -1.32
C LEU A 307 31.16 12.35 0.21
N ARG A 308 30.26 11.78 1.01
CA ARG A 308 30.39 11.80 2.46
C ARG A 308 31.52 10.88 2.94
N ARG A 309 31.68 9.69 2.35
CA ARG A 309 32.80 8.78 2.67
C ARG A 309 34.17 9.33 2.28
N ARG A 310 34.26 10.16 1.24
CA ARG A 310 35.55 10.79 0.86
C ARG A 310 35.96 11.90 1.80
N ARG A 311 35.05 12.58 2.50
CA ARG A 311 35.40 13.62 3.49
C ARG A 311 35.87 13.04 4.82
N GLU A 312 35.38 11.89 5.22
CA GLU A 312 35.83 11.21 6.46
C GLU A 312 37.23 10.57 6.31
N ALA A 313 37.60 10.14 5.11
CA ALA A 313 38.93 9.55 4.84
C ALA A 313 40.08 10.59 4.74
N SER A 314 39.78 11.89 4.72
CA SER A 314 40.79 12.95 4.59
C SER A 314 41.17 13.63 5.91
N GLN A 315 40.57 13.23 7.04
CA GLN A 315 40.87 13.83 8.35
C GLN A 315 41.80 13.00 9.25
N ASP A 316 42.10 11.77 8.88
CA ASP A 316 42.92 10.87 9.72
C ASP A 316 44.40 10.81 9.33
N GLY A 317 44.91 11.78 8.57
CA GLY A 317 46.30 11.80 8.09
C GLY A 317 47.10 13.00 8.49
N GLN A 318 47.19 13.34 9.81
CA GLN A 318 48.20 14.28 10.25
C GLN A 318 49.11 13.65 11.31
N PRO A 319 50.39 13.40 11.01
CA PRO A 319 51.34 12.88 11.99
C PRO A 319 51.79 14.01 12.93
N ASN A 320 51.72 13.76 14.23
CA ASN A 320 52.39 14.55 15.26
C ASN A 320 53.92 14.47 15.07
N GLY A 321 54.54 15.60 14.84
CA GLY A 321 55.97 15.89 14.95
C GLY A 321 56.14 17.07 15.88
#